data_48326cbc399d8a6cd5b5e9a63de2938a
#
_entry.id   48326cbc399d8a6cd5b5e9a63de2938a
#
_cell.length_a   1.000
_cell.length_b   1.000
_cell.length_c   1.000
_cell.angle_alpha   90.00
_cell.angle_beta   90.00
_cell.angle_gamma   90.00
#
_symmetry.space_group_name_H-M   'P 1'
#
loop_
_entity.id
_entity.type
_entity.pdbx_description
1 polymer ?
#
loop_
_entity_poly.entity_id
_entity_poly.type
_entity_poly.pdbx_seq_one_letter_code
_entity_poly.pdbx_strand_id
1 'polypeptide(L)'
;LDGVADKFDNIIIDEAHGFRNETTATYEKLSEICRGKRVILVTATPYNNTPKDILSLLKLFQKPRKSDIPNLPDLESFFGGLEKNLRKLDRKKNYEEYMDVTKSNAKEVREKVLKHLMVRRTRTEIKKYFGEDLKNQGLSFPDVAKPIPLFYQLNEKEDKIFTETIGLIASEFTYARYMPMTYYTGEFDQSEIQGQKNMGRFMKILLVKRLESSFHAFKQSVDRFLNTYEIFIKEFNNGNVYTSKKHTSKVFQFLENDDDGAVQRLIDDDKAERYDGKNFTKEFLRDLEHDRELLITIKELWKGMDRDPKLLTFIEQLSTDETLKKNHIIIFTESKETAGYLFENIDKHFPGEVLRFDGSSHASDRDKVIRNFDAKSKNKESNYRILVTTEVLSEGVNLHRSNVVINYDIPWNPTRLMQRVGRINRVDTKHKTIHTYNFFPSVQGDSHIALKSAAEMKIAAFLSLLGDDAELLTEGEPVDSHALFERLTSSEAIDGEGEEDSELRYLKVIEDIRENDSDLFEIIKQLPRK
;
A
#
# COMPACT_ATOMS: atom_id res chain seq x y z
N LEU A 1 -27.56 -5.95 -0.06
CA LEU A 1 -27.73 -5.19 1.20
C LEU A 1 -29.03 -4.38 1.21
N ASP A 2 -29.70 -4.24 0.05
CA ASP A 2 -30.95 -3.51 -0.06
C ASP A 2 -32.05 -4.16 0.81
N GLY A 3 -32.68 -3.38 1.68
CA GLY A 3 -33.72 -3.83 2.61
C GLY A 3 -33.22 -4.50 3.90
N VAL A 4 -31.95 -4.89 4.01
CA VAL A 4 -31.38 -5.41 5.26
C VAL A 4 -30.85 -4.27 6.11
N ALA A 5 -30.22 -3.30 5.50
CA ALA A 5 -29.63 -2.15 6.18
C ALA A 5 -30.68 -1.31 6.94
N ASP A 6 -31.91 -1.24 6.43
CA ASP A 6 -33.01 -0.46 7.05
C ASP A 6 -33.44 -0.98 8.42
N LYS A 7 -33.07 -2.22 8.76
CA LYS A 7 -33.38 -2.84 10.05
C LYS A 7 -32.43 -2.42 11.18
N PHE A 8 -31.36 -1.68 10.87
CA PHE A 8 -30.32 -1.34 11.83
C PHE A 8 -30.17 0.17 11.98
N ASP A 9 -30.09 0.65 13.21
CA ASP A 9 -29.86 2.06 13.55
C ASP A 9 -28.37 2.39 13.69
N ASN A 10 -27.53 1.39 13.89
CA ASN A 10 -26.10 1.54 14.11
C ASN A 10 -25.32 0.78 13.02
N ILE A 11 -24.34 1.44 12.44
CA ILE A 11 -23.43 0.89 11.42
C ILE A 11 -22.00 0.97 11.96
N ILE A 12 -21.31 -0.16 11.96
CA ILE A 12 -19.87 -0.22 12.28
C ILE A 12 -19.16 -0.61 10.99
N ILE A 13 -18.21 0.21 10.58
CA ILE A 13 -17.43 0.01 9.34
C ILE A 13 -15.98 -0.25 9.76
N ASP A 14 -15.54 -1.49 9.61
CA ASP A 14 -14.14 -1.86 9.81
C ASP A 14 -13.33 -1.55 8.56
N GLU A 15 -12.03 -1.26 8.73
CA GLU A 15 -11.09 -0.81 7.69
C GLU A 15 -11.68 0.34 6.85
N ALA A 16 -12.27 1.34 7.53
CA ALA A 16 -12.98 2.45 6.91
C ALA A 16 -12.13 3.27 5.93
N HIS A 17 -10.80 3.18 6.02
CA HIS A 17 -9.88 3.81 5.08
C HIS A 17 -10.09 3.37 3.61
N GLY A 18 -10.71 2.21 3.36
CA GLY A 18 -11.12 1.78 2.02
C GLY A 18 -12.17 2.68 1.35
N PHE A 19 -12.85 3.55 2.12
CA PHE A 19 -13.92 4.42 1.64
C PHE A 19 -13.53 5.91 1.59
N ARG A 20 -12.26 6.22 1.41
CA ARG A 20 -11.76 7.61 1.32
C ARG A 20 -12.10 8.31 0.01
N ASN A 21 -12.43 7.57 -1.04
CA ASN A 21 -12.73 8.13 -2.34
C ASN A 21 -14.24 8.21 -2.60
N GLU A 22 -14.78 9.44 -2.56
CA GLU A 22 -16.21 9.74 -2.79
C GLU A 22 -16.70 9.39 -4.20
N THR A 23 -15.79 9.25 -5.17
CA THR A 23 -16.18 9.01 -6.58
C THR A 23 -16.44 7.54 -6.90
N THR A 24 -16.27 6.65 -5.93
CA THR A 24 -16.48 5.22 -6.12
C THR A 24 -17.94 4.81 -5.91
N ALA A 25 -18.45 3.90 -6.75
CA ALA A 25 -19.80 3.35 -6.60
C ALA A 25 -20.00 2.66 -5.23
N THR A 26 -18.92 2.14 -4.63
CA THR A 26 -18.95 1.51 -3.31
C THR A 26 -19.16 2.56 -2.22
N TYR A 27 -18.50 3.72 -2.32
CA TYR A 27 -18.71 4.82 -1.40
C TYR A 27 -20.14 5.39 -1.50
N GLU A 28 -20.66 5.58 -2.71
CA GLU A 28 -22.01 6.07 -2.94
C GLU A 28 -23.05 5.18 -2.25
N LYS A 29 -22.98 3.86 -2.48
CA LYS A 29 -23.85 2.88 -1.81
C LYS A 29 -23.70 2.89 -0.29
N LEU A 30 -22.46 3.01 0.20
CA LEU A 30 -22.21 3.08 1.64
C LEU A 30 -22.80 4.36 2.25
N SER A 31 -22.65 5.48 1.58
CA SER A 31 -23.23 6.77 1.99
C SER A 31 -24.77 6.71 2.08
N GLU A 32 -25.42 6.02 1.14
CA GLU A 32 -26.87 5.77 1.20
C GLU A 32 -27.24 4.92 2.44
N ILE A 33 -26.51 3.85 2.70
CA ILE A 33 -26.72 2.96 3.87
C ILE A 33 -26.53 3.73 5.18
N CYS A 34 -25.55 4.62 5.26
CA CYS A 34 -25.23 5.40 6.47
C CYS A 34 -26.24 6.53 6.76
N ARG A 35 -27.05 6.92 5.79
CA ARG A 35 -27.94 8.07 5.93
C ARG A 35 -28.93 7.92 7.08
N GLY A 36 -28.89 8.87 8.03
CA GLY A 36 -29.79 8.91 9.20
C GLY A 36 -29.47 7.89 10.28
N LYS A 37 -28.32 7.21 10.21
CA LYS A 37 -27.89 6.20 11.17
C LYS A 37 -26.71 6.68 12.01
N ARG A 38 -26.45 6.00 13.12
CA ARG A 38 -25.24 6.18 13.92
C ARG A 38 -24.12 5.36 13.26
N VAL A 39 -23.03 6.03 12.90
CA VAL A 39 -21.91 5.40 12.18
C VAL A 39 -20.66 5.43 13.06
N ILE A 40 -20.02 4.28 13.19
CA ILE A 40 -18.72 4.12 13.84
C ILE A 40 -17.74 3.62 12.78
N LEU A 41 -16.71 4.40 12.54
CA LEU A 41 -15.64 4.05 11.63
C LEU A 41 -14.45 3.50 12.41
N VAL A 42 -13.98 2.32 12.05
CA VAL A 42 -12.80 1.69 12.64
C VAL A 42 -11.71 1.67 11.58
N THR A 43 -10.56 2.27 11.87
CA THR A 43 -9.41 2.28 10.95
C THR A 43 -8.12 2.55 11.71
N ALA A 44 -7.04 1.90 11.29
CA ALA A 44 -5.70 2.19 11.79
C ALA A 44 -5.09 3.45 11.17
N THR A 45 -5.55 3.84 9.96
CA THR A 45 -4.97 4.91 9.15
C THR A 45 -6.07 5.84 8.61
N PRO A 46 -6.66 6.71 9.46
CA PRO A 46 -7.74 7.60 9.04
C PRO A 46 -7.26 8.67 8.04
N TYR A 47 -5.98 9.02 8.07
CA TYR A 47 -5.32 10.01 7.23
C TYR A 47 -4.20 9.34 6.43
N ASN A 48 -4.23 9.44 5.11
CA ASN A 48 -3.18 8.86 4.28
C ASN A 48 -2.55 9.92 3.34
N ASN A 49 -3.35 10.56 2.50
CA ASN A 49 -2.81 11.33 1.38
C ASN A 49 -3.14 12.82 1.46
N THR A 50 -4.38 13.15 1.71
CA THR A 50 -4.85 14.53 1.69
C THR A 50 -5.84 14.79 2.82
N PRO A 51 -5.99 16.07 3.25
CA PRO A 51 -7.08 16.43 4.17
C PRO A 51 -8.46 15.99 3.69
N LYS A 52 -8.63 15.87 2.37
CA LYS A 52 -9.89 15.46 1.73
C LYS A 52 -10.29 14.01 2.06
N ASP A 53 -9.32 13.13 2.30
CA ASP A 53 -9.59 11.73 2.68
C ASP A 53 -10.40 11.65 3.97
N ILE A 54 -10.04 12.49 4.96
CA ILE A 54 -10.80 12.59 6.21
C ILE A 54 -12.19 13.19 5.97
N LEU A 55 -12.29 14.22 5.13
CA LEU A 55 -13.59 14.82 4.80
C LEU A 55 -14.53 13.78 4.21
N SER A 56 -14.05 12.93 3.31
CA SER A 56 -14.85 11.85 2.72
C SER A 56 -15.39 10.89 3.78
N LEU A 57 -14.56 10.48 4.73
CA LEU A 57 -15.00 9.63 5.85
C LEU A 57 -16.01 10.35 6.76
N LEU A 58 -15.79 11.63 7.04
CA LEU A 58 -16.71 12.43 7.87
C LEU A 58 -18.09 12.58 7.21
N LYS A 59 -18.15 12.73 5.89
CA LYS A 59 -19.42 12.85 5.14
C LYS A 59 -20.31 11.62 5.27
N LEU A 60 -19.82 10.48 5.69
CA LEU A 60 -20.64 9.30 5.97
C LEU A 60 -21.57 9.49 7.18
N PHE A 61 -21.25 10.40 8.11
CA PHE A 61 -22.02 10.62 9.34
C PHE A 61 -22.18 12.08 9.76
N GLN A 62 -21.49 13.02 9.11
CA GLN A 62 -21.59 14.46 9.35
C GLN A 62 -22.18 15.18 8.15
N LYS A 63 -22.97 16.20 8.38
CA LYS A 63 -23.42 17.10 7.32
C LYS A 63 -22.31 18.08 6.96
N PRO A 64 -21.78 18.09 5.72
CA PRO A 64 -20.57 18.83 5.38
C PRO A 64 -20.62 20.33 5.66
N ARG A 65 -21.81 20.96 5.50
CA ARG A 65 -22.04 22.40 5.73
C ARG A 65 -22.84 22.71 6.99
N LYS A 66 -23.12 21.71 7.81
CA LYS A 66 -23.80 21.85 9.10
C LYS A 66 -23.32 20.77 10.03
N SER A 67 -22.02 20.80 10.34
CA SER A 67 -21.34 19.86 11.22
C SER A 67 -21.71 20.10 12.68
N ASP A 68 -21.75 19.02 13.47
CA ASP A 68 -21.95 19.07 14.92
C ASP A 68 -20.60 19.24 15.68
N ILE A 69 -19.48 19.39 14.95
CA ILE A 69 -18.15 19.58 15.55
C ILE A 69 -18.08 21.01 16.15
N PRO A 70 -17.68 21.17 17.42
CA PRO A 70 -17.58 22.47 18.05
C PRO A 70 -16.71 23.45 17.25
N ASN A 71 -17.24 24.67 17.03
CA ASN A 71 -16.56 25.75 16.30
C ASN A 71 -16.19 25.45 14.83
N LEU A 72 -16.76 24.37 14.25
CA LEU A 72 -16.48 23.98 12.88
C LEU A 72 -17.76 23.58 12.10
N PRO A 73 -18.67 24.54 11.85
CA PRO A 73 -19.96 24.23 11.20
C PRO A 73 -19.85 23.86 9.71
N ASP A 74 -18.82 24.34 9.00
CA ASP A 74 -18.59 24.09 7.57
C ASP A 74 -17.27 23.35 7.34
N LEU A 75 -17.39 22.03 7.21
CA LEU A 75 -16.23 21.14 6.94
C LEU A 75 -15.71 21.33 5.52
N GLU A 76 -16.59 21.57 4.52
CA GLU A 76 -16.13 21.75 3.13
C GLU A 76 -15.25 22.99 2.99
N SER A 77 -15.65 24.10 3.63
CA SER A 77 -14.85 25.32 3.64
C SER A 77 -13.50 25.13 4.35
N PHE A 78 -13.51 24.45 5.49
CA PHE A 78 -12.29 24.19 6.27
C PHE A 78 -11.30 23.33 5.48
N PHE A 79 -11.72 22.15 5.02
CA PHE A 79 -10.85 21.24 4.28
C PHE A 79 -10.43 21.81 2.91
N GLY A 80 -11.32 22.56 2.24
CA GLY A 80 -11.00 23.28 1.02
C GLY A 80 -9.93 24.36 1.23
N GLY A 81 -9.92 25.02 2.37
CA GLY A 81 -8.88 25.97 2.77
C GLY A 81 -7.51 25.31 2.93
N LEU A 82 -7.46 24.16 3.62
CA LEU A 82 -6.24 23.37 3.79
C LEU A 82 -5.67 22.90 2.45
N GLU A 83 -6.53 22.41 1.56
CA GLU A 83 -6.14 21.96 0.22
C GLU A 83 -5.61 23.14 -0.64
N LYS A 84 -6.29 24.29 -0.58
CA LYS A 84 -5.86 25.49 -1.31
C LYS A 84 -4.47 25.97 -0.89
N ASN A 85 -4.11 25.81 0.37
CA ASN A 85 -2.77 26.16 0.87
C ASN A 85 -1.70 25.23 0.28
N LEU A 86 -1.96 23.94 0.20
CA LEU A 86 -1.04 22.97 -0.42
C LEU A 86 -0.89 23.17 -1.93
N ARG A 87 -1.99 23.46 -2.65
CA ARG A 87 -1.96 23.68 -4.11
C ARG A 87 -1.19 24.91 -4.56
N LYS A 88 -0.94 25.87 -3.67
CA LYS A 88 -0.13 27.06 -3.97
C LYS A 88 1.36 26.77 -4.03
N LEU A 89 1.79 25.67 -3.47
CA LEU A 89 3.19 25.30 -3.34
C LEU A 89 3.56 24.29 -4.44
N ASP A 90 4.63 24.59 -5.15
CA ASP A 90 5.26 23.63 -6.05
C ASP A 90 6.11 22.69 -5.19
N ARG A 91 5.64 21.45 -5.07
CA ARG A 91 6.28 20.40 -4.26
C ARG A 91 7.75 20.17 -4.60
N LYS A 92 8.17 20.39 -5.85
CA LYS A 92 9.56 20.22 -6.28
C LYS A 92 10.44 21.41 -5.92
N LYS A 93 9.88 22.62 -5.99
CA LYS A 93 10.62 23.86 -5.76
C LYS A 93 10.62 24.30 -4.30
N ASN A 94 9.56 23.94 -3.56
CA ASN A 94 9.29 24.39 -2.21
C ASN A 94 9.08 23.21 -1.24
N TYR A 95 9.91 22.16 -1.34
CA TYR A 95 9.72 20.91 -0.61
C TYR A 95 9.61 21.11 0.93
N GLU A 96 10.52 21.85 1.54
CA GLU A 96 10.49 22.10 2.98
C GLU A 96 9.21 22.84 3.40
N GLU A 97 8.84 23.90 2.67
CA GLU A 97 7.62 24.66 2.92
C GLU A 97 6.36 23.80 2.72
N TYR A 98 6.35 22.95 1.70
CA TYR A 98 5.27 21.99 1.46
C TYR A 98 5.11 21.01 2.64
N MET A 99 6.22 20.48 3.16
CA MET A 99 6.22 19.60 4.33
C MET A 99 5.74 20.29 5.60
N ASP A 100 6.15 21.53 5.82
CA ASP A 100 5.71 22.32 6.98
C ASP A 100 4.22 22.62 6.91
N VAL A 101 3.71 22.99 5.73
CA VAL A 101 2.26 23.19 5.53
C VAL A 101 1.49 21.87 5.71
N THR A 102 2.02 20.74 5.23
CA THR A 102 1.40 19.43 5.43
C THR A 102 1.33 19.07 6.92
N LYS A 103 2.40 19.27 7.68
CA LYS A 103 2.43 19.05 9.13
C LYS A 103 1.47 19.99 9.86
N SER A 104 1.44 21.26 9.46
CA SER A 104 0.51 22.25 10.02
C SER A 104 -0.95 21.87 9.76
N ASN A 105 -1.28 21.47 8.53
CA ASN A 105 -2.62 21.00 8.16
C ASN A 105 -3.02 19.77 8.98
N ALA A 106 -2.12 18.80 9.12
CA ALA A 106 -2.36 17.59 9.92
C ALA A 106 -2.64 17.95 11.39
N LYS A 107 -1.88 18.90 11.97
CA LYS A 107 -2.11 19.40 13.32
C LYS A 107 -3.49 20.08 13.44
N GLU A 108 -3.86 20.94 12.49
CA GLU A 108 -5.17 21.59 12.50
C GLU A 108 -6.34 20.59 12.41
N VAL A 109 -6.23 19.60 11.52
CA VAL A 109 -7.24 18.55 11.39
C VAL A 109 -7.36 17.76 12.70
N ARG A 110 -6.23 17.41 13.30
CA ARG A 110 -6.22 16.70 14.58
C ARG A 110 -6.92 17.48 15.70
N GLU A 111 -6.54 18.74 15.88
CA GLU A 111 -7.02 19.53 17.02
C GLU A 111 -8.45 20.04 16.84
N LYS A 112 -8.83 20.42 15.61
CA LYS A 112 -10.15 20.98 15.34
C LYS A 112 -11.22 19.95 14.99
N VAL A 113 -10.82 18.77 14.50
CA VAL A 113 -11.75 17.75 14.01
C VAL A 113 -11.61 16.44 14.80
N LEU A 114 -10.46 15.77 14.69
CA LEU A 114 -10.30 14.42 15.19
C LEU A 114 -10.39 14.34 16.71
N LYS A 115 -9.89 15.32 17.42
CA LYS A 115 -9.99 15.41 18.90
C LYS A 115 -11.43 15.31 19.43
N HIS A 116 -12.41 15.74 18.64
CA HIS A 116 -13.81 15.72 19.04
C HIS A 116 -14.57 14.45 18.63
N LEU A 117 -14.01 13.69 17.69
CA LEU A 117 -14.71 12.56 17.05
C LEU A 117 -13.99 11.22 17.21
N MET A 118 -12.66 11.25 17.41
CA MET A 118 -11.83 10.07 17.36
C MET A 118 -11.38 9.63 18.73
N VAL A 119 -11.53 8.34 18.99
CA VAL A 119 -10.91 7.66 20.13
C VAL A 119 -9.70 6.90 19.59
N ARG A 120 -8.50 7.35 19.92
CA ARG A 120 -7.24 6.69 19.57
C ARG A 120 -6.67 5.97 20.79
N ARG A 121 -6.06 4.81 20.55
CA ARG A 121 -5.34 4.02 21.56
C ARG A 121 -4.04 3.51 20.92
N THR A 122 -2.93 4.01 21.41
CA THR A 122 -1.61 3.55 20.97
C THR A 122 -1.09 2.44 21.90
N ARG A 123 -0.18 1.61 21.40
CA ARG A 123 0.44 0.53 22.20
C ARG A 123 1.25 1.10 23.37
N THR A 124 1.97 2.18 23.14
CA THR A 124 2.75 2.89 24.17
C THR A 124 1.86 3.38 25.29
N GLU A 125 0.71 3.99 24.97
CA GLU A 125 -0.27 4.41 25.95
C GLU A 125 -0.87 3.23 26.71
N ILE A 126 -1.23 2.15 26.03
CA ILE A 126 -1.75 0.95 26.67
C ILE A 126 -0.69 0.34 27.60
N LYS A 127 0.57 0.22 27.16
CA LYS A 127 1.68 -0.23 28.02
C LYS A 127 1.87 0.68 29.24
N LYS A 128 1.79 2.01 29.05
CA LYS A 128 2.00 3.01 30.10
C LYS A 128 0.88 3.03 31.14
N TYR A 129 -0.36 2.99 30.72
CA TYR A 129 -1.53 3.18 31.59
C TYR A 129 -2.20 1.88 32.03
N PHE A 130 -2.10 0.81 31.26
CA PHE A 130 -2.74 -0.49 31.53
C PHE A 130 -1.74 -1.66 31.55
N GLY A 131 -0.44 -1.38 31.76
CA GLY A 131 0.61 -2.41 31.74
C GLY A 131 0.46 -3.47 32.83
N GLU A 132 -0.07 -3.10 34.00
CA GLU A 132 -0.36 -4.04 35.09
C GLU A 132 -1.56 -4.92 34.78
N ASP A 133 -2.62 -4.37 34.20
CA ASP A 133 -3.80 -5.12 33.81
C ASP A 133 -3.46 -6.15 32.73
N LEU A 134 -2.60 -5.78 31.76
CA LEU A 134 -2.09 -6.72 30.77
C LEU A 134 -1.31 -7.85 31.42
N LYS A 135 -0.41 -7.55 32.36
CA LYS A 135 0.35 -8.56 33.10
C LYS A 135 -0.54 -9.51 33.89
N ASN A 136 -1.56 -8.96 34.58
CA ASN A 136 -2.53 -9.74 35.34
C ASN A 136 -3.32 -10.71 34.45
N GLN A 137 -3.57 -10.33 33.20
CA GLN A 137 -4.23 -11.16 32.20
C GLN A 137 -3.25 -12.09 31.45
N GLY A 138 -1.95 -12.06 31.75
CA GLY A 138 -0.91 -12.82 31.06
C GLY A 138 -0.67 -12.35 29.62
N LEU A 139 -1.01 -11.10 29.32
CA LEU A 139 -0.88 -10.47 28.02
C LEU A 139 0.32 -9.51 28.00
N SER A 140 0.97 -9.42 26.84
CA SER A 140 2.03 -8.43 26.62
C SER A 140 2.14 -8.11 25.11
N PHE A 141 2.51 -6.87 24.79
CA PHE A 141 2.97 -6.56 23.44
C PHE A 141 4.43 -7.01 23.27
N PRO A 142 4.78 -7.59 22.13
CA PRO A 142 6.17 -7.89 21.84
C PRO A 142 6.98 -6.60 21.66
N ASP A 143 8.27 -6.69 21.91
CA ASP A 143 9.20 -5.63 21.54
C ASP A 143 9.48 -5.68 20.03
N VAL A 144 9.59 -4.53 19.40
CA VAL A 144 9.92 -4.42 17.97
C VAL A 144 11.41 -4.22 17.81
N ALA A 145 12.09 -5.21 17.26
CA ALA A 145 13.50 -5.09 16.92
C ALA A 145 13.71 -4.07 15.80
N LYS A 146 14.87 -3.41 15.81
CA LYS A 146 15.23 -2.52 14.69
C LYS A 146 15.17 -3.29 13.37
N PRO A 147 14.49 -2.78 12.33
CA PRO A 147 14.44 -3.43 11.04
C PRO A 147 15.84 -3.65 10.44
N ILE A 148 16.02 -4.81 9.84
CA ILE A 148 17.30 -5.23 9.28
C ILE A 148 17.24 -5.02 7.76
N PRO A 149 18.07 -4.12 7.21
CA PRO A 149 18.18 -3.97 5.77
C PRO A 149 18.97 -5.14 5.19
N LEU A 150 18.43 -5.78 4.17
CA LEU A 150 19.10 -6.79 3.36
C LEU A 150 19.47 -6.18 2.02
N PHE A 151 20.74 -6.25 1.65
CA PHE A 151 21.26 -5.70 0.41
C PHE A 151 21.64 -6.83 -0.54
N TYR A 152 21.13 -6.79 -1.77
CA TYR A 152 21.60 -7.65 -2.85
C TYR A 152 22.43 -6.85 -3.84
N GLN A 153 23.50 -7.45 -4.34
CA GLN A 153 24.49 -6.76 -5.17
C GLN A 153 24.34 -7.15 -6.63
N LEU A 154 24.11 -6.15 -7.46
CA LEU A 154 24.16 -6.27 -8.91
C LEU A 154 25.63 -6.20 -9.35
N ASN A 155 26.06 -7.08 -10.26
CA ASN A 155 27.34 -6.91 -10.93
C ASN A 155 27.25 -5.78 -11.98
N GLU A 156 28.37 -5.33 -12.55
CA GLU A 156 28.42 -4.20 -13.48
C GLU A 156 27.50 -4.37 -14.69
N LYS A 157 27.39 -5.59 -15.23
CA LYS A 157 26.52 -5.90 -16.36
C LYS A 157 25.05 -5.80 -15.94
N GLU A 158 24.70 -6.41 -14.80
CA GLU A 158 23.35 -6.38 -14.25
C GLU A 158 22.91 -4.95 -13.91
N ASP A 159 23.79 -4.17 -13.29
CA ASP A 159 23.52 -2.78 -12.92
C ASP A 159 23.33 -1.88 -14.15
N LYS A 160 24.14 -2.05 -15.18
CA LYS A 160 23.99 -1.33 -16.45
C LYS A 160 22.65 -1.64 -17.10
N ILE A 161 22.30 -2.92 -17.26
CA ILE A 161 21.04 -3.35 -17.87
C ILE A 161 19.84 -2.85 -17.04
N PHE A 162 19.92 -2.93 -15.73
CA PHE A 162 18.88 -2.46 -14.82
C PHE A 162 18.64 -0.96 -14.97
N THR A 163 19.70 -0.16 -14.95
CA THR A 163 19.64 1.31 -15.09
C THR A 163 19.15 1.73 -16.48
N GLU A 164 19.65 1.10 -17.53
CA GLU A 164 19.20 1.35 -18.92
C GLU A 164 17.72 1.02 -19.09
N THR A 165 17.26 -0.11 -18.54
CA THR A 165 15.85 -0.50 -18.58
C THR A 165 14.95 0.51 -17.90
N ILE A 166 15.34 1.03 -16.73
CA ILE A 166 14.57 2.09 -16.04
C ILE A 166 14.52 3.35 -16.90
N GLY A 167 15.62 3.74 -17.52
CA GLY A 167 15.66 4.88 -18.42
C GLY A 167 14.68 4.74 -19.59
N LEU A 168 14.67 3.58 -20.27
CA LEU A 168 13.74 3.29 -21.37
C LEU A 168 12.27 3.36 -20.88
N ILE A 169 11.93 2.70 -19.79
CA ILE A 169 10.57 2.66 -19.23
C ILE A 169 10.11 4.07 -18.82
N ALA A 170 10.99 4.86 -18.20
CA ALA A 170 10.60 6.13 -17.60
C ALA A 170 10.53 7.28 -18.62
N SER A 171 11.42 7.29 -19.64
CA SER A 171 11.63 8.46 -20.48
C SER A 171 11.23 8.25 -21.95
N GLU A 172 11.29 7.02 -22.46
CA GLU A 172 11.09 6.77 -23.89
C GLU A 172 9.75 6.10 -24.21
N PHE A 173 9.20 5.31 -23.28
CA PHE A 173 7.96 4.59 -23.47
C PHE A 173 6.76 5.54 -23.43
N THR A 174 5.92 5.54 -24.47
CA THR A 174 4.76 6.45 -24.58
C THR A 174 3.50 5.91 -23.92
N TYR A 175 3.41 4.58 -23.74
CA TYR A 175 2.21 3.90 -23.22
C TYR A 175 0.96 4.12 -24.09
N ALA A 176 1.15 4.33 -25.41
CA ALA A 176 0.09 4.70 -26.36
C ALA A 176 -1.12 3.75 -26.32
N ARG A 177 -0.88 2.43 -26.18
CA ARG A 177 -1.94 1.41 -26.08
C ARG A 177 -2.93 1.68 -24.93
N TYR A 178 -2.46 2.26 -23.84
CA TYR A 178 -3.26 2.52 -22.64
C TYR A 178 -3.95 3.88 -22.64
N MET A 179 -3.67 4.70 -23.65
CA MET A 179 -4.19 6.05 -23.81
C MET A 179 -4.75 6.31 -25.23
N PRO A 180 -5.47 5.38 -25.89
CA PRO A 180 -5.86 5.53 -27.29
C PRO A 180 -6.67 6.79 -27.55
N MET A 181 -7.56 7.20 -26.63
CA MET A 181 -8.41 8.37 -26.83
C MET A 181 -7.65 9.72 -26.80
N THR A 182 -6.39 9.72 -26.35
CA THR A 182 -5.53 10.92 -26.52
C THR A 182 -5.14 11.18 -27.98
N TYR A 183 -5.27 10.17 -28.85
CA TYR A 183 -5.02 10.23 -30.29
C TYR A 183 -6.29 10.30 -31.14
N TYR A 184 -7.48 10.27 -30.51
CA TYR A 184 -8.75 10.32 -31.21
C TYR A 184 -9.04 11.72 -31.75
N THR A 185 -9.49 11.81 -33.01
CA THR A 185 -9.75 13.09 -33.70
C THR A 185 -11.16 13.63 -33.50
N GLY A 186 -12.07 12.84 -32.95
CA GLY A 186 -13.44 13.25 -32.64
C GLY A 186 -13.57 13.91 -31.27
N GLU A 187 -14.78 14.35 -30.96
CA GLU A 187 -15.09 14.88 -29.63
C GLU A 187 -15.13 13.74 -28.59
N PHE A 188 -14.51 13.96 -27.47
CA PHE A 188 -14.46 13.01 -26.37
C PHE A 188 -14.41 13.71 -25.01
N ASP A 189 -14.91 13.07 -23.95
CA ASP A 189 -14.95 13.66 -22.61
C ASP A 189 -13.54 13.84 -22.05
N GLN A 190 -13.24 15.04 -21.59
CA GLN A 190 -11.94 15.39 -20.99
C GLN A 190 -11.64 14.56 -19.73
N SER A 191 -12.65 14.14 -18.99
CA SER A 191 -12.49 13.29 -17.80
C SER A 191 -12.00 11.88 -18.18
N GLU A 192 -12.48 11.34 -19.29
CA GLU A 192 -12.07 10.03 -19.79
C GLU A 192 -10.65 10.06 -20.37
N ILE A 193 -10.28 11.14 -21.08
CA ILE A 193 -8.91 11.37 -21.55
C ILE A 193 -7.95 11.42 -20.36
N GLN A 194 -8.31 12.13 -19.29
CA GLN A 194 -7.49 12.20 -18.09
C GLN A 194 -7.37 10.82 -17.42
N GLY A 195 -8.46 10.05 -17.40
CA GLY A 195 -8.46 8.68 -16.91
C GLY A 195 -7.46 7.78 -17.65
N GLN A 196 -7.41 7.87 -18.99
CA GLN A 196 -6.47 7.10 -19.80
C GLN A 196 -5.01 7.57 -19.60
N LYS A 197 -4.75 8.86 -19.46
CA LYS A 197 -3.41 9.36 -19.10
C LYS A 197 -2.95 8.81 -17.75
N ASN A 198 -3.85 8.76 -16.78
CA ASN A 198 -3.54 8.14 -15.49
C ASN A 198 -3.24 6.64 -15.64
N MET A 199 -3.92 5.93 -16.56
CA MET A 199 -3.64 4.54 -16.87
C MET A 199 -2.23 4.35 -17.45
N GLY A 200 -1.82 5.16 -18.42
CA GLY A 200 -0.46 5.10 -18.99
C GLY A 200 0.61 5.31 -17.90
N ARG A 201 0.43 6.30 -17.04
CA ARG A 201 1.31 6.53 -15.89
C ARG A 201 1.38 5.33 -14.95
N PHE A 202 0.23 4.74 -14.68
CA PHE A 202 0.15 3.58 -13.82
C PHE A 202 0.91 2.38 -14.40
N MET A 203 0.75 2.09 -15.69
CA MET A 203 1.45 0.98 -16.37
C MET A 203 2.98 1.16 -16.34
N LYS A 204 3.45 2.40 -16.42
CA LYS A 204 4.86 2.75 -16.19
C LYS A 204 5.34 2.33 -14.81
N ILE A 205 4.59 2.72 -13.77
CA ILE A 205 4.92 2.39 -12.39
C ILE A 205 4.89 0.88 -12.17
N LEU A 206 3.91 0.19 -12.75
CA LEU A 206 3.79 -1.26 -12.67
C LEU A 206 5.06 -1.95 -13.19
N LEU A 207 5.56 -1.57 -14.38
CA LEU A 207 6.79 -2.15 -14.91
C LEU A 207 8.01 -1.91 -14.01
N VAL A 208 8.13 -0.72 -13.45
CA VAL A 208 9.21 -0.39 -12.49
C VAL A 208 9.09 -1.23 -11.22
N LYS A 209 7.90 -1.36 -10.66
CA LYS A 209 7.66 -2.22 -9.48
C LYS A 209 7.97 -3.70 -9.78
N ARG A 210 7.62 -4.19 -10.97
CA ARG A 210 7.95 -5.56 -11.38
C ARG A 210 9.46 -5.80 -11.48
N LEU A 211 10.19 -4.80 -12.02
CA LEU A 211 11.65 -4.85 -12.10
C LEU A 211 12.29 -4.87 -10.71
N GLU A 212 11.79 -4.08 -9.78
CA GLU A 212 12.25 -4.05 -8.39
C GLU A 212 11.88 -5.34 -7.66
N SER A 213 10.70 -5.90 -7.91
CA SER A 213 10.20 -7.10 -7.25
C SER A 213 11.06 -8.32 -7.56
N SER A 214 11.13 -8.75 -8.82
CA SER A 214 12.04 -9.80 -9.27
C SER A 214 12.29 -9.74 -10.78
N PHE A 215 13.45 -10.19 -11.20
CA PHE A 215 13.79 -10.32 -12.63
C PHE A 215 12.83 -11.26 -13.35
N HIS A 216 12.36 -12.30 -12.65
CA HIS A 216 11.36 -13.23 -13.18
C HIS A 216 10.03 -12.54 -13.49
N ALA A 217 9.44 -11.84 -12.51
CA ALA A 217 8.18 -11.12 -12.70
C ALA A 217 8.29 -10.02 -13.75
N PHE A 218 9.43 -9.34 -13.82
CA PHE A 218 9.69 -8.33 -14.83
C PHE A 218 9.69 -8.90 -16.23
N LYS A 219 10.47 -9.98 -16.49
CA LYS A 219 10.51 -10.66 -17.79
C LYS A 219 9.13 -11.11 -18.24
N GLN A 220 8.34 -11.74 -17.35
CA GLN A 220 6.97 -12.14 -17.66
C GLN A 220 6.07 -10.94 -17.99
N SER A 221 6.23 -9.82 -17.29
CA SER A 221 5.46 -8.61 -17.56
C SER A 221 5.82 -8.02 -18.94
N VAL A 222 7.10 -7.97 -19.28
CA VAL A 222 7.56 -7.50 -20.61
C VAL A 222 6.98 -8.38 -21.71
N ASP A 223 7.00 -9.71 -21.57
CA ASP A 223 6.41 -10.64 -22.54
C ASP A 223 4.90 -10.43 -22.70
N ARG A 224 4.15 -10.23 -21.60
CA ARG A 224 2.72 -9.92 -21.67
C ARG A 224 2.44 -8.57 -22.35
N PHE A 225 3.22 -7.54 -22.02
CA PHE A 225 3.08 -6.24 -22.66
C PHE A 225 3.33 -6.35 -24.16
N LEU A 226 4.40 -7.01 -24.56
CA LEU A 226 4.74 -7.21 -25.99
C LEU A 226 3.60 -7.90 -26.73
N ASN A 227 3.10 -9.03 -26.20
CA ASN A 227 1.98 -9.75 -26.80
C ASN A 227 0.72 -8.88 -26.93
N THR A 228 0.40 -8.09 -25.92
CA THR A 228 -0.77 -7.20 -25.96
C THR A 228 -0.61 -6.04 -26.95
N TYR A 229 0.61 -5.51 -27.12
CA TYR A 229 0.90 -4.51 -28.16
C TYR A 229 0.80 -5.11 -29.57
N GLU A 230 1.31 -6.32 -29.79
CA GLU A 230 1.21 -7.02 -31.08
C GLU A 230 -0.25 -7.26 -31.49
N ILE A 231 -1.10 -7.76 -30.55
CA ILE A 231 -2.54 -7.95 -30.80
C ILE A 231 -3.20 -6.59 -31.12
N PHE A 232 -2.91 -5.55 -30.36
CA PHE A 232 -3.54 -4.24 -30.53
C PHE A 232 -3.14 -3.59 -31.87
N ILE A 233 -1.86 -3.65 -32.26
CA ILE A 233 -1.37 -3.15 -33.56
C ILE A 233 -2.02 -3.93 -34.72
N LYS A 234 -2.17 -5.25 -34.58
CA LYS A 234 -2.87 -6.06 -35.57
C LYS A 234 -4.32 -5.62 -35.74
N GLU A 235 -5.05 -5.39 -34.65
CA GLU A 235 -6.43 -4.92 -34.71
C GLU A 235 -6.52 -3.48 -35.28
N PHE A 236 -5.60 -2.61 -34.93
CA PHE A 236 -5.51 -1.27 -35.51
C PHE A 236 -5.32 -1.33 -37.05
N ASN A 237 -4.44 -2.19 -37.53
CA ASN A 237 -4.23 -2.40 -38.98
C ASN A 237 -5.44 -3.00 -39.68
N ASN A 238 -6.32 -3.73 -38.95
CA ASN A 238 -7.62 -4.20 -39.42
C ASN A 238 -8.69 -3.07 -39.39
N GLY A 239 -8.32 -1.86 -38.99
CA GLY A 239 -9.23 -0.72 -38.88
C GLY A 239 -10.02 -0.66 -37.57
N ASN A 240 -9.64 -1.41 -36.54
CA ASN A 240 -10.36 -1.48 -35.27
C ASN A 240 -9.50 -0.95 -34.12
N VAL A 241 -10.09 -0.07 -33.30
CA VAL A 241 -9.55 0.34 -32.01
C VAL A 241 -10.57 0.00 -30.95
N TYR A 242 -10.19 -0.82 -30.00
CA TYR A 242 -11.04 -1.21 -28.88
C TYR A 242 -10.61 -0.45 -27.63
N THR A 243 -11.58 0.24 -26.98
CA THR A 243 -11.33 0.98 -25.74
C THR A 243 -12.40 0.64 -24.70
N SER A 244 -12.05 0.68 -23.43
CA SER A 244 -13.01 0.51 -22.33
C SER A 244 -13.38 1.85 -21.72
N LYS A 245 -14.65 2.23 -21.74
CA LYS A 245 -15.16 3.48 -21.15
C LYS A 245 -15.45 3.40 -19.66
N LYS A 246 -15.81 2.24 -19.14
CA LYS A 246 -16.50 2.16 -17.83
C LYS A 246 -15.64 1.77 -16.64
N HIS A 247 -14.35 1.46 -16.82
CA HIS A 247 -13.62 0.73 -15.80
C HIS A 247 -12.33 1.36 -15.31
N THR A 248 -12.05 2.62 -15.63
CA THR A 248 -10.85 3.32 -15.12
C THR A 248 -10.76 3.23 -13.59
N SER A 249 -11.88 3.41 -12.88
CA SER A 249 -11.93 3.27 -11.42
C SER A 249 -11.76 1.84 -10.93
N LYS A 250 -12.31 0.84 -11.65
CA LYS A 250 -12.11 -0.58 -11.32
C LYS A 250 -10.70 -1.04 -11.63
N VAL A 251 -10.10 -0.54 -12.68
CA VAL A 251 -8.70 -0.81 -13.02
C VAL A 251 -7.79 -0.33 -11.90
N PHE A 252 -7.95 0.90 -11.40
CA PHE A 252 -7.20 1.38 -10.24
C PHE A 252 -7.40 0.48 -9.02
N GLN A 253 -8.63 0.02 -8.76
CA GLN A 253 -8.93 -0.86 -7.62
C GLN A 253 -8.27 -2.24 -7.75
N PHE A 254 -8.20 -2.81 -8.97
CA PHE A 254 -7.49 -4.08 -9.20
C PHE A 254 -5.97 -3.90 -9.12
N LEU A 255 -5.49 -2.75 -9.55
CA LEU A 255 -4.08 -2.39 -9.49
C LEU A 255 -3.62 -2.12 -8.06
N GLU A 256 -4.46 -1.53 -7.22
CA GLU A 256 -4.23 -1.42 -5.77
C GLU A 256 -4.15 -2.79 -5.10
N ASN A 257 -4.86 -3.79 -5.62
CA ASN A 257 -4.88 -5.15 -5.09
C ASN A 257 -3.92 -6.11 -5.81
N ASP A 258 -2.98 -5.59 -6.63
CA ASP A 258 -2.03 -6.39 -7.44
C ASP A 258 -2.66 -7.49 -8.30
N ASP A 259 -3.93 -7.33 -8.69
CA ASP A 259 -4.59 -8.26 -9.59
C ASP A 259 -4.40 -7.82 -11.06
N ASP A 260 -3.16 -7.90 -11.54
CA ASP A 260 -2.83 -7.64 -12.95
C ASP A 260 -3.63 -8.52 -13.90
N GLY A 261 -3.95 -9.75 -13.46
CA GLY A 261 -4.79 -10.66 -14.23
C GLY A 261 -6.23 -10.17 -14.37
N ALA A 262 -6.77 -9.49 -13.34
CA ALA A 262 -8.08 -8.86 -13.44
C ALA A 262 -8.04 -7.60 -14.30
N VAL A 263 -6.95 -6.82 -14.23
CA VAL A 263 -6.75 -5.69 -15.14
C VAL A 263 -6.70 -6.15 -16.58
N GLN A 264 -5.94 -7.20 -16.87
CA GLN A 264 -5.86 -7.74 -18.23
C GLN A 264 -7.20 -8.35 -18.66
N ARG A 265 -7.91 -9.09 -17.79
CA ARG A 265 -9.26 -9.57 -18.06
C ARG A 265 -10.25 -8.44 -18.27
N LEU A 266 -10.19 -7.34 -17.53
CA LEU A 266 -11.04 -6.18 -17.79
C LEU A 266 -10.75 -5.54 -19.15
N ILE A 267 -9.49 -5.54 -19.57
CA ILE A 267 -9.12 -5.06 -20.90
C ILE A 267 -9.60 -6.04 -21.98
N ASP A 268 -9.54 -7.34 -21.71
CA ASP A 268 -9.85 -8.41 -22.67
C ASP A 268 -11.34 -8.82 -22.68
N ASP A 269 -12.02 -8.84 -21.52
CA ASP A 269 -13.40 -9.33 -21.34
C ASP A 269 -14.46 -8.24 -21.47
N ASP A 270 -14.03 -6.96 -21.46
CA ASP A 270 -15.03 -5.90 -21.40
C ASP A 270 -15.54 -5.52 -22.78
N LYS A 271 -16.82 -5.25 -22.80
CA LYS A 271 -17.59 -4.60 -23.87
C LYS A 271 -16.83 -3.36 -24.37
N ALA A 272 -15.69 -3.60 -24.99
CA ALA A 272 -14.87 -2.58 -25.60
C ALA A 272 -15.71 -1.87 -26.66
N GLU A 273 -15.82 -0.57 -26.55
CA GLU A 273 -16.35 0.21 -27.66
C GLU A 273 -15.35 0.14 -28.81
N ARG A 274 -15.87 -0.21 -29.97
CA ARG A 274 -15.10 -0.27 -31.19
C ARG A 274 -15.16 1.10 -31.87
N TYR A 275 -13.98 1.64 -32.17
CA TYR A 275 -13.80 2.83 -32.97
C TYR A 275 -13.13 2.47 -34.30
N ASP A 276 -13.46 3.23 -35.38
CA ASP A 276 -12.75 3.10 -36.66
C ASP A 276 -11.34 3.68 -36.51
N GLY A 277 -10.32 2.90 -36.85
CA GLY A 277 -8.92 3.31 -36.81
C GLY A 277 -8.60 4.59 -37.61
N LYS A 278 -9.43 4.93 -38.63
CA LYS A 278 -9.31 6.17 -39.39
C LYS A 278 -9.55 7.44 -38.58
N ASN A 279 -10.23 7.31 -37.44
CA ASN A 279 -10.52 8.42 -36.55
C ASN A 279 -9.40 8.71 -35.56
N PHE A 280 -8.24 8.10 -35.74
CA PHE A 280 -7.06 8.32 -34.90
C PHE A 280 -5.96 8.99 -35.69
N THR A 281 -5.14 9.81 -35.02
CA THR A 281 -4.01 10.49 -35.63
C THR A 281 -2.94 9.50 -36.09
N LYS A 282 -2.12 9.89 -37.08
CA LYS A 282 -1.03 9.02 -37.58
C LYS A 282 0.03 8.74 -36.51
N GLU A 283 0.17 9.62 -35.56
CA GLU A 283 1.08 9.49 -34.42
C GLU A 283 0.73 8.26 -33.59
N PHE A 284 -0.54 7.86 -33.53
CA PHE A 284 -0.96 6.73 -32.72
C PHE A 284 -0.28 5.42 -33.15
N LEU A 285 -0.32 5.08 -34.43
CA LEU A 285 0.34 3.87 -34.92
C LEU A 285 1.86 3.95 -34.73
N ARG A 286 2.45 5.12 -35.03
CA ARG A 286 3.90 5.35 -34.84
C ARG A 286 4.29 5.10 -33.37
N ASP A 287 3.53 5.63 -32.42
CA ASP A 287 3.84 5.52 -31.00
C ASP A 287 3.57 4.08 -30.47
N LEU A 288 2.57 3.38 -31.01
CA LEU A 288 2.37 1.95 -30.74
C LEU A 288 3.54 1.08 -31.22
N GLU A 289 4.02 1.33 -32.45
CA GLU A 289 5.17 0.62 -33.02
C GLU A 289 6.45 0.94 -32.26
N HIS A 290 6.66 2.20 -31.88
CA HIS A 290 7.78 2.63 -31.04
C HIS A 290 7.77 1.91 -29.68
N ASP A 291 6.64 1.88 -28.99
CA ASP A 291 6.51 1.17 -27.72
C ASP A 291 6.79 -0.33 -27.86
N ARG A 292 6.31 -0.95 -28.95
CA ARG A 292 6.61 -2.37 -29.24
C ARG A 292 8.11 -2.60 -29.43
N GLU A 293 8.81 -1.76 -30.22
CA GLU A 293 10.26 -1.88 -30.43
C GLU A 293 11.05 -1.67 -29.14
N LEU A 294 10.62 -0.77 -28.25
CA LEU A 294 11.21 -0.62 -26.93
C LEU A 294 11.04 -1.89 -26.08
N LEU A 295 9.87 -2.52 -26.11
CA LEU A 295 9.65 -3.79 -25.40
C LEU A 295 10.53 -4.91 -25.94
N ILE A 296 10.72 -4.98 -27.26
CA ILE A 296 11.65 -5.93 -27.90
C ILE A 296 13.09 -5.65 -27.44
N THR A 297 13.50 -4.39 -27.45
CA THR A 297 14.82 -3.96 -26.97
C THR A 297 15.04 -4.36 -25.51
N ILE A 298 14.09 -4.07 -24.63
CA ILE A 298 14.14 -4.47 -23.22
C ILE A 298 14.23 -6.00 -23.12
N LYS A 299 13.42 -6.74 -23.85
CA LYS A 299 13.44 -8.20 -23.84
C LYS A 299 14.81 -8.76 -24.25
N GLU A 300 15.44 -8.22 -25.28
CA GLU A 300 16.79 -8.63 -25.72
C GLU A 300 17.88 -8.25 -24.70
N LEU A 301 17.79 -7.07 -24.06
CA LEU A 301 18.69 -6.69 -22.97
C LEU A 301 18.67 -7.70 -21.81
N TRP A 302 17.50 -8.25 -21.51
CA TRP A 302 17.32 -9.22 -20.42
C TRP A 302 17.53 -10.67 -20.84
N LYS A 303 17.82 -10.92 -22.10
CA LYS A 303 18.13 -12.26 -22.60
C LYS A 303 19.45 -12.75 -22.04
N GLY A 304 19.44 -13.95 -21.48
CA GLY A 304 20.63 -14.52 -20.84
C GLY A 304 20.99 -13.91 -19.47
N MET A 305 20.09 -13.16 -18.87
CA MET A 305 20.18 -12.75 -17.47
C MET A 305 19.54 -13.84 -16.58
N ASP A 306 20.33 -14.88 -16.29
CA ASP A 306 19.85 -16.07 -15.54
C ASP A 306 20.14 -15.98 -14.04
N ARG A 307 21.11 -15.17 -13.64
CA ARG A 307 21.42 -14.92 -12.25
C ARG A 307 20.41 -13.95 -11.66
N ASP A 308 19.75 -14.33 -10.55
CA ASP A 308 18.95 -13.44 -9.72
C ASP A 308 19.67 -13.19 -8.40
N PRO A 309 20.38 -12.07 -8.26
CA PRO A 309 21.17 -11.77 -7.06
C PRO A 309 20.30 -11.58 -5.82
N LYS A 310 19.07 -11.08 -5.97
CA LYS A 310 18.11 -10.89 -4.86
C LYS A 310 17.68 -12.24 -4.29
N LEU A 311 17.28 -13.18 -5.15
CA LEU A 311 16.93 -14.53 -4.74
C LEU A 311 18.11 -15.28 -4.10
N LEU A 312 19.31 -15.21 -4.70
CA LEU A 312 20.49 -15.88 -4.17
C LEU A 312 20.84 -15.37 -2.76
N THR A 313 20.87 -14.07 -2.58
CA THR A 313 21.08 -13.45 -1.25
C THR A 313 19.99 -13.89 -0.29
N PHE A 314 18.73 -13.98 -0.73
CA PHE A 314 17.64 -14.37 0.14
C PHE A 314 17.75 -15.83 0.62
N ILE A 315 18.06 -16.77 -0.26
CA ILE A 315 18.26 -18.17 0.10
C ILE A 315 19.46 -18.35 1.05
N GLU A 316 20.54 -17.59 0.82
CA GLU A 316 21.67 -17.56 1.73
C GLU A 316 21.25 -17.07 3.13
N GLN A 317 20.52 -15.96 3.22
CA GLN A 317 20.03 -15.43 4.50
C GLN A 317 19.09 -16.42 5.21
N LEU A 318 18.15 -17.05 4.49
CA LEU A 318 17.29 -18.09 5.07
C LEU A 318 18.07 -19.27 5.64
N SER A 319 19.26 -19.56 5.08
CA SER A 319 20.12 -20.68 5.45
C SER A 319 21.16 -20.34 6.51
N THR A 320 21.51 -19.06 6.69
CA THR A 320 22.62 -18.63 7.57
C THR A 320 22.18 -17.81 8.77
N ASP A 321 21.16 -16.96 8.61
CA ASP A 321 20.68 -16.11 9.70
C ASP A 321 19.96 -16.95 10.77
N GLU A 322 20.45 -16.87 12.01
CA GLU A 322 19.92 -17.67 13.13
C GLU A 322 18.48 -17.33 13.50
N THR A 323 18.04 -16.09 13.28
CA THR A 323 16.66 -15.68 13.50
C THR A 323 15.73 -16.28 12.44
N LEU A 324 16.16 -16.25 11.18
CA LEU A 324 15.39 -16.79 10.07
C LEU A 324 15.28 -18.31 10.12
N LYS A 325 16.34 -19.01 10.57
CA LYS A 325 16.33 -20.47 10.72
C LYS A 325 15.33 -20.99 11.75
N LYS A 326 15.21 -20.28 12.89
CA LYS A 326 14.51 -20.79 14.08
C LYS A 326 13.05 -20.38 14.16
N ASN A 327 12.63 -19.38 13.39
CA ASN A 327 11.33 -18.75 13.54
C ASN A 327 10.36 -19.04 12.37
N HIS A 328 9.08 -18.86 12.61
CA HIS A 328 8.09 -18.80 11.54
C HIS A 328 8.21 -17.46 10.83
N ILE A 329 8.22 -17.51 9.51
CA ILE A 329 8.53 -16.38 8.64
C ILE A 329 7.33 -16.07 7.75
N ILE A 330 7.03 -14.78 7.58
CA ILE A 330 6.07 -14.30 6.57
C ILE A 330 6.83 -13.43 5.59
N ILE A 331 6.78 -13.79 4.32
CA ILE A 331 7.41 -13.09 3.22
C ILE A 331 6.33 -12.38 2.43
N PHE A 332 6.39 -11.05 2.40
CA PHE A 332 5.51 -10.22 1.59
C PHE A 332 6.20 -9.79 0.29
N THR A 333 5.47 -9.90 -0.81
CA THR A 333 5.84 -9.36 -2.12
C THR A 333 4.65 -8.64 -2.74
N GLU A 334 4.88 -7.63 -3.55
CA GLU A 334 3.80 -6.92 -4.28
C GLU A 334 3.38 -7.65 -5.57
N SER A 335 4.07 -8.74 -5.94
CA SER A 335 3.86 -9.45 -7.19
C SER A 335 3.45 -10.91 -6.97
N LYS A 336 2.32 -11.30 -7.54
CA LYS A 336 1.85 -12.68 -7.58
C LYS A 336 2.86 -13.60 -8.30
N GLU A 337 3.46 -13.11 -9.39
CA GLU A 337 4.50 -13.82 -10.13
C GLU A 337 5.74 -14.03 -9.27
N THR A 338 6.15 -13.00 -8.52
CA THR A 338 7.25 -13.12 -7.55
C THR A 338 6.89 -14.08 -6.42
N ALA A 339 5.64 -14.07 -5.93
CA ALA A 339 5.21 -15.02 -4.90
C ALA A 339 5.32 -16.48 -5.39
N GLY A 340 4.91 -16.75 -6.63
CA GLY A 340 5.09 -18.07 -7.27
C GLY A 340 6.56 -18.45 -7.43
N TYR A 341 7.35 -17.54 -7.94
CA TYR A 341 8.79 -17.71 -8.14
C TYR A 341 9.54 -17.98 -6.82
N LEU A 342 9.22 -17.23 -5.78
CA LEU A 342 9.79 -17.46 -4.45
C LEU A 342 9.39 -18.81 -3.88
N PHE A 343 8.10 -19.16 -3.97
CA PHE A 343 7.62 -20.46 -3.51
C PHE A 343 8.39 -21.60 -4.15
N GLU A 344 8.49 -21.63 -5.49
CA GLU A 344 9.18 -22.69 -6.23
C GLU A 344 10.67 -22.80 -5.88
N ASN A 345 11.34 -21.68 -5.67
CA ASN A 345 12.78 -21.68 -5.39
C ASN A 345 13.10 -21.93 -3.93
N ILE A 346 12.31 -21.41 -2.99
CA ILE A 346 12.50 -21.67 -1.57
C ILE A 346 12.15 -23.12 -1.23
N ASP A 347 11.07 -23.69 -1.81
CA ASP A 347 10.69 -25.08 -1.55
C ASP A 347 11.74 -26.09 -2.01
N LYS A 348 12.55 -25.77 -3.03
CA LYS A 348 13.72 -26.61 -3.42
C LYS A 348 14.77 -26.71 -2.31
N HIS A 349 14.91 -25.69 -1.47
CA HIS A 349 15.90 -25.65 -0.38
C HIS A 349 15.30 -26.06 0.97
N PHE A 350 14.01 -25.88 1.16
CA PHE A 350 13.23 -26.16 2.37
C PHE A 350 11.97 -26.98 2.01
N PRO A 351 12.12 -28.24 1.53
CA PRO A 351 11.02 -29.01 0.97
C PRO A 351 9.90 -29.25 1.97
N GLY A 352 8.67 -28.85 1.59
CA GLY A 352 7.47 -29.04 2.39
C GLY A 352 7.31 -28.07 3.57
N GLU A 353 8.24 -27.13 3.78
CA GLU A 353 8.13 -26.10 4.83
C GLU A 353 7.44 -24.83 4.34
N VAL A 354 7.21 -24.66 3.04
CA VAL A 354 6.74 -23.43 2.41
C VAL A 354 5.26 -23.51 2.07
N LEU A 355 4.51 -22.49 2.44
CA LEU A 355 3.13 -22.28 2.02
C LEU A 355 3.04 -20.99 1.19
N ARG A 356 2.34 -21.06 0.07
CA ARG A 356 2.02 -19.87 -0.75
C ARG A 356 0.56 -19.50 -0.60
N PHE A 357 0.29 -18.19 -0.46
CA PHE A 357 -1.06 -17.65 -0.50
C PHE A 357 -1.08 -16.27 -1.18
N ASP A 358 -1.86 -16.14 -2.25
CA ASP A 358 -2.05 -14.88 -3.00
C ASP A 358 -3.49 -14.74 -3.51
N GLY A 359 -3.78 -13.69 -4.27
CA GLY A 359 -5.11 -13.40 -4.79
C GLY A 359 -5.72 -14.49 -5.69
N SER A 360 -4.93 -15.46 -6.17
CA SER A 360 -5.42 -16.62 -6.93
C SER A 360 -5.68 -17.87 -6.07
N SER A 361 -5.35 -17.82 -4.79
CA SER A 361 -5.49 -18.94 -3.85
C SER A 361 -6.95 -19.22 -3.50
N HIS A 362 -7.29 -20.49 -3.26
CA HIS A 362 -8.63 -20.90 -2.88
C HIS A 362 -8.93 -20.65 -1.38
N ALA A 363 -10.20 -20.64 -1.00
CA ALA A 363 -10.61 -20.52 0.40
C ALA A 363 -10.01 -21.60 1.31
N SER A 364 -9.82 -22.83 0.80
CA SER A 364 -9.16 -23.93 1.52
C SER A 364 -7.70 -23.62 1.88
N ASP A 365 -7.01 -22.82 1.07
CA ASP A 365 -5.62 -22.44 1.34
C ASP A 365 -5.56 -21.39 2.44
N ARG A 366 -6.58 -20.51 2.53
CA ARG A 366 -6.72 -19.58 3.65
C ARG A 366 -6.87 -20.33 4.98
N ASP A 367 -7.61 -21.43 5.00
CA ASP A 367 -7.74 -22.27 6.20
C ASP A 367 -6.41 -22.92 6.59
N LYS A 368 -5.56 -23.31 5.62
CA LYS A 368 -4.20 -23.79 5.89
C LYS A 368 -3.34 -22.68 6.52
N VAL A 369 -3.42 -21.44 5.99
CA VAL A 369 -2.72 -20.29 6.59
C VAL A 369 -3.15 -20.10 8.04
N ILE A 370 -4.45 -20.06 8.33
CA ILE A 370 -4.99 -19.88 9.67
C ILE A 370 -4.51 -21.00 10.61
N ARG A 371 -4.58 -22.26 10.18
CA ARG A 371 -4.16 -23.40 11.01
C ARG A 371 -2.66 -23.37 11.36
N ASN A 372 -1.81 -22.89 10.44
CA ASN A 372 -0.38 -22.89 10.63
C ASN A 372 0.16 -21.60 11.27
N PHE A 373 -0.47 -20.44 11.03
CA PHE A 373 0.09 -19.13 11.38
C PHE A 373 -0.74 -18.31 12.38
N ASP A 374 -2.01 -18.67 12.66
CA ASP A 374 -2.80 -18.01 13.70
C ASP A 374 -2.67 -18.73 15.04
N ALA A 375 -2.22 -18.00 16.07
CA ALA A 375 -2.08 -18.55 17.42
C ALA A 375 -3.43 -18.88 18.09
N LYS A 376 -4.55 -18.33 17.61
CA LYS A 376 -5.91 -18.59 18.12
C LYS A 376 -6.64 -19.69 17.37
N SER A 377 -6.06 -20.25 16.30
CA SER A 377 -6.66 -21.35 15.57
C SER A 377 -7.00 -22.51 16.51
N LYS A 378 -8.22 -23.04 16.41
CA LYS A 378 -8.64 -24.22 17.18
C LYS A 378 -7.96 -25.51 16.70
N ASN A 379 -7.72 -25.60 15.41
CA ASN A 379 -7.08 -26.75 14.75
C ASN A 379 -5.67 -26.36 14.31
N LYS A 380 -4.74 -26.23 15.27
CA LYS A 380 -3.36 -25.84 14.99
C LYS A 380 -2.60 -26.97 14.30
N GLU A 381 -1.94 -26.62 13.22
CA GLU A 381 -0.97 -27.43 12.51
C GLU A 381 0.42 -26.77 12.57
N SER A 382 1.47 -27.51 12.26
CA SER A 382 2.85 -27.01 12.21
C SER A 382 3.57 -27.59 10.98
N ASN A 383 2.85 -27.67 9.87
CA ASN A 383 3.36 -28.24 8.63
C ASN A 383 4.24 -27.25 7.88
N TYR A 384 3.98 -25.95 8.05
CA TYR A 384 4.68 -24.90 7.31
C TYR A 384 5.31 -23.91 8.26
N ARG A 385 6.58 -23.56 7.97
CA ARG A 385 7.35 -22.56 8.71
C ARG A 385 7.47 -21.24 7.95
N ILE A 386 7.40 -21.27 6.63
CA ILE A 386 7.58 -20.14 5.73
C ILE A 386 6.26 -19.89 4.99
N LEU A 387 5.71 -18.68 5.08
CA LEU A 387 4.56 -18.23 4.31
C LEU A 387 5.00 -17.18 3.30
N VAL A 388 4.80 -17.46 2.02
CA VAL A 388 4.99 -16.48 0.93
C VAL A 388 3.63 -15.93 0.54
N THR A 389 3.45 -14.62 0.61
CA THR A 389 2.16 -13.98 0.33
C THR A 389 2.30 -12.62 -0.34
N THR A 390 1.20 -12.18 -0.94
CA THR A 390 1.02 -10.79 -1.40
C THR A 390 0.25 -9.96 -0.38
N GLU A 391 -0.09 -8.72 -0.72
CA GLU A 391 -0.88 -7.82 0.14
C GLU A 391 -2.24 -8.40 0.58
N VAL A 392 -2.71 -9.45 -0.07
CA VAL A 392 -3.99 -10.12 0.26
C VAL A 392 -4.09 -10.59 1.71
N LEU A 393 -2.97 -10.81 2.40
CA LEU A 393 -2.92 -11.13 3.83
C LEU A 393 -2.42 -9.97 4.70
N SER A 394 -2.18 -8.81 4.13
CA SER A 394 -1.88 -7.61 4.95
C SER A 394 -3.07 -7.18 5.82
N GLU A 395 -4.27 -7.69 5.50
CA GLU A 395 -5.51 -7.43 6.24
C GLU A 395 -6.32 -8.72 6.49
N GLY A 396 -7.18 -8.69 7.48
CA GLY A 396 -8.21 -9.72 7.71
C GLY A 396 -7.77 -11.08 8.28
N VAL A 397 -6.46 -11.31 8.53
CA VAL A 397 -5.94 -12.56 9.13
C VAL A 397 -4.90 -12.26 10.20
N ASN A 398 -4.92 -12.99 11.30
CA ASN A 398 -3.87 -12.93 12.31
C ASN A 398 -2.78 -13.96 11.99
N LEU A 399 -1.52 -13.51 12.04
CA LEU A 399 -0.38 -14.34 11.70
C LEU A 399 0.65 -14.40 12.85
N HIS A 400 0.19 -14.24 14.08
CA HIS A 400 1.00 -13.99 15.28
C HIS A 400 1.60 -15.25 15.93
N ARG A 401 1.55 -16.41 15.23
CA ARG A 401 2.50 -17.51 15.48
C ARG A 401 3.86 -17.25 14.85
N SER A 402 3.91 -16.33 13.89
CA SER A 402 5.17 -15.83 13.33
C SER A 402 5.66 -14.64 14.13
N ASN A 403 6.96 -14.46 14.15
CA ASN A 403 7.62 -13.29 14.73
C ASN A 403 8.61 -12.64 13.77
N VAL A 404 8.62 -13.05 12.50
CA VAL A 404 9.47 -12.49 11.46
C VAL A 404 8.61 -12.09 10.26
N VAL A 405 8.75 -10.84 9.82
CA VAL A 405 8.23 -10.33 8.55
C VAL A 405 9.40 -9.97 7.65
N ILE A 406 9.35 -10.44 6.42
CA ILE A 406 10.32 -10.09 5.38
C ILE A 406 9.57 -9.36 4.27
N ASN A 407 9.94 -8.12 4.01
CA ASN A 407 9.50 -7.38 2.85
C ASN A 407 10.48 -7.66 1.71
N TYR A 408 10.10 -8.58 0.83
CA TYR A 408 10.92 -8.92 -0.33
C TYR A 408 10.97 -7.77 -1.32
N ASP A 409 9.86 -7.06 -1.49
CA ASP A 409 9.78 -5.82 -2.26
C ASP A 409 9.75 -4.63 -1.31
N ILE A 410 10.31 -3.51 -1.74
CA ILE A 410 10.29 -2.27 -0.97
C ILE A 410 8.83 -1.85 -0.76
N PRO A 411 8.37 -1.75 0.50
CA PRO A 411 7.05 -1.20 0.77
C PRO A 411 7.12 0.34 0.59
N TRP A 412 6.89 0.81 -0.63
CA TRP A 412 6.95 2.23 -0.99
C TRP A 412 6.03 3.12 -0.15
N ASN A 413 4.96 2.52 0.38
CA ASN A 413 4.10 3.16 1.37
C ASN A 413 4.41 2.63 2.79
N PRO A 414 4.89 3.48 3.70
CA PRO A 414 5.17 3.09 5.09
C PRO A 414 3.96 2.50 5.83
N THR A 415 2.74 2.90 5.46
CA THR A 415 1.50 2.35 6.03
C THR A 415 1.38 0.85 5.76
N ARG A 416 1.80 0.37 4.58
CA ARG A 416 1.82 -1.07 4.26
C ARG A 416 2.79 -1.82 5.17
N LEU A 417 3.95 -1.24 5.48
CA LEU A 417 4.88 -1.84 6.45
C LEU A 417 4.21 -2.04 7.81
N MET A 418 3.52 -1.02 8.31
CA MET A 418 2.79 -1.10 9.58
C MET A 418 1.67 -2.16 9.52
N GLN A 419 0.93 -2.24 8.42
CA GLN A 419 -0.12 -3.25 8.22
C GLN A 419 0.46 -4.67 8.23
N ARG A 420 1.53 -4.92 7.46
CA ARG A 420 2.23 -6.22 7.41
C ARG A 420 2.74 -6.64 8.78
N VAL A 421 3.47 -5.77 9.46
CA VAL A 421 3.99 -6.03 10.81
C VAL A 421 2.84 -6.16 11.83
N GLY A 422 1.78 -5.39 11.67
CA GLY A 422 0.56 -5.49 12.49
C GLY A 422 -0.11 -6.87 12.47
N ARG A 423 0.18 -7.72 11.49
CA ARG A 423 -0.31 -9.13 11.46
C ARG A 423 0.34 -10.01 12.50
N ILE A 424 1.59 -9.73 12.88
CA ILE A 424 2.36 -10.47 13.89
C ILE A 424 2.49 -9.72 15.21
N ASN A 425 2.49 -8.38 15.19
CA ASN A 425 2.59 -7.53 16.36
C ASN A 425 1.23 -7.43 17.08
N ARG A 426 0.92 -8.46 17.85
CA ARG A 426 -0.35 -8.61 18.57
C ARG A 426 -0.11 -8.80 20.06
N VAL A 427 -1.02 -8.28 20.90
CA VAL A 427 -0.94 -8.37 22.38
C VAL A 427 -0.93 -9.79 22.93
N ASP A 428 -1.42 -10.73 22.15
CA ASP A 428 -1.55 -12.15 22.51
C ASP A 428 -0.52 -13.07 21.81
N THR A 429 0.50 -12.49 21.20
CA THR A 429 1.63 -13.28 20.66
C THR A 429 2.44 -13.91 21.82
N LYS A 430 3.00 -15.09 21.56
CA LYS A 430 3.92 -15.77 22.49
C LYS A 430 5.37 -15.32 22.37
N HIS A 431 5.66 -14.54 21.34
CA HIS A 431 7.00 -14.06 21.05
C HIS A 431 7.31 -12.79 21.85
N LYS A 432 8.49 -12.73 22.44
CA LYS A 432 8.95 -11.53 23.15
C LYS A 432 9.39 -10.42 22.22
N THR A 433 9.91 -10.81 21.04
CA THR A 433 10.45 -9.87 20.05
C THR A 433 9.98 -10.26 18.66
N ILE A 434 9.64 -9.27 17.86
CA ILE A 434 9.35 -9.41 16.44
C ILE A 434 10.47 -8.76 15.62
N HIS A 435 10.72 -9.32 14.45
CA HIS A 435 11.80 -8.92 13.56
C HIS A 435 11.26 -8.57 12.18
N THR A 436 11.80 -7.53 11.57
CA THR A 436 11.46 -7.11 10.22
C THR A 436 12.73 -7.03 9.37
N TYR A 437 12.68 -7.59 8.17
CA TYR A 437 13.74 -7.53 7.18
C TYR A 437 13.21 -6.85 5.92
N ASN A 438 14.00 -5.94 5.35
CA ASN A 438 13.64 -5.21 4.14
C ASN A 438 14.76 -5.33 3.11
N PHE A 439 14.42 -5.77 1.88
CA PHE A 439 15.39 -5.86 0.79
C PHE A 439 15.58 -4.51 0.09
N PHE A 440 16.85 -4.21 -0.19
CA PHE A 440 17.25 -3.03 -0.95
C PHE A 440 18.27 -3.40 -2.03
N PRO A 441 18.15 -2.86 -3.25
CA PRO A 441 19.15 -3.02 -4.28
C PRO A 441 20.40 -2.21 -3.95
N SER A 442 21.57 -2.76 -4.22
CA SER A 442 22.84 -2.04 -4.07
C SER A 442 23.82 -2.36 -5.21
N VAL A 443 24.82 -1.51 -5.38
CA VAL A 443 25.95 -1.75 -6.29
C VAL A 443 27.07 -2.44 -5.49
N GLN A 444 27.98 -3.13 -6.13
CA GLN A 444 29.18 -3.69 -5.48
C GLN A 444 29.97 -2.59 -4.76
N GLY A 445 30.17 -2.74 -3.45
CA GLY A 445 30.93 -1.81 -2.63
C GLY A 445 31.38 -2.45 -1.32
N ASP A 446 32.56 -2.07 -0.82
CA ASP A 446 33.28 -2.76 0.25
C ASP A 446 32.82 -2.46 1.69
N SER A 447 31.80 -1.61 1.92
CA SER A 447 31.38 -1.24 3.27
C SER A 447 29.86 -1.10 3.41
N HIS A 448 29.34 -1.35 4.63
CA HIS A 448 27.92 -1.15 4.97
C HIS A 448 27.42 0.27 4.70
N ILE A 449 28.29 1.28 4.87
CA ILE A 449 27.96 2.68 4.60
C ILE A 449 27.79 2.91 3.09
N ALA A 450 28.67 2.29 2.27
CA ALA A 450 28.56 2.38 0.81
C ALA A 450 27.30 1.66 0.28
N LEU A 451 26.91 0.54 0.87
CA LEU A 451 25.68 -0.19 0.52
C LEU A 451 24.41 0.63 0.83
N LYS A 452 24.37 1.29 2.00
CA LYS A 452 23.28 2.20 2.36
C LYS A 452 23.17 3.33 1.35
N SER A 453 24.26 4.05 1.08
CA SER A 453 24.29 5.16 0.12
C SER A 453 23.91 4.71 -1.29
N ALA A 454 24.33 3.52 -1.72
CA ALA A 454 23.95 2.97 -3.02
C ALA A 454 22.45 2.64 -3.10
N ALA A 455 21.86 2.10 -2.03
CA ALA A 455 20.43 1.86 -1.96
C ALA A 455 19.62 3.18 -2.01
N GLU A 456 20.05 4.18 -1.24
CA GLU A 456 19.43 5.52 -1.24
C GLU A 456 19.52 6.18 -2.63
N MET A 457 20.68 6.09 -3.30
CA MET A 457 20.85 6.61 -4.65
C MET A 457 19.96 5.89 -5.67
N LYS A 458 19.79 4.57 -5.57
CA LYS A 458 18.88 3.83 -6.46
C LYS A 458 17.42 4.22 -6.20
N ILE A 459 17.00 4.34 -4.96
CA ILE A 459 15.68 4.85 -4.61
C ILE A 459 15.50 6.28 -5.16
N ALA A 460 16.49 7.15 -5.00
CA ALA A 460 16.46 8.51 -5.53
C ALA A 460 16.37 8.53 -7.05
N ALA A 461 17.11 7.64 -7.74
CA ALA A 461 17.05 7.50 -9.18
C ALA A 461 15.65 7.05 -9.64
N PHE A 462 15.04 6.06 -9.00
CA PHE A 462 13.65 5.66 -9.25
C PHE A 462 12.67 6.82 -9.11
N LEU A 463 12.74 7.54 -8.01
CA LEU A 463 11.86 8.67 -7.73
C LEU A 463 12.08 9.82 -8.72
N SER A 464 13.33 10.13 -9.04
CA SER A 464 13.67 11.18 -10.03
C SER A 464 13.18 10.83 -11.44
N LEU A 465 13.34 9.58 -11.87
CA LEU A 465 12.90 9.13 -13.18
C LEU A 465 11.37 9.05 -13.31
N LEU A 466 10.68 8.70 -12.24
CA LEU A 466 9.21 8.71 -12.20
C LEU A 466 8.64 10.12 -12.12
N GLY A 467 9.42 11.08 -11.60
CA GLY A 467 8.99 12.47 -11.50
C GLY A 467 7.68 12.64 -10.74
N ASP A 468 6.67 13.30 -11.36
CA ASP A 468 5.36 13.49 -10.75
C ASP A 468 4.57 12.17 -10.58
N ASP A 469 4.94 11.13 -11.33
CA ASP A 469 4.31 9.81 -11.22
C ASP A 469 4.76 9.06 -9.94
N ALA A 470 5.83 9.51 -9.28
CA ALA A 470 6.29 8.92 -8.01
C ALA A 470 5.23 9.03 -6.89
N GLU A 471 4.30 9.98 -6.98
CA GLU A 471 3.18 10.10 -6.05
C GLU A 471 2.29 8.86 -6.00
N LEU A 472 2.18 8.15 -7.10
CA LEU A 472 1.40 6.91 -7.16
C LEU A 472 2.07 5.74 -6.43
N LEU A 473 3.40 5.76 -6.25
CA LEU A 473 4.12 4.76 -5.45
C LEU A 473 3.83 4.90 -3.95
N THR A 474 3.63 6.12 -3.50
CA THR A 474 3.55 6.47 -2.08
C THR A 474 2.16 6.94 -1.66
N GLU A 475 1.17 6.77 -2.54
CA GLU A 475 -0.22 7.16 -2.28
C GLU A 475 -0.34 8.63 -1.81
N GLY A 476 0.46 9.53 -2.42
CA GLY A 476 0.40 10.98 -2.17
C GLY A 476 1.33 11.52 -1.08
N GLU A 477 2.13 10.69 -0.41
CA GLU A 477 3.16 11.19 0.48
C GLU A 477 4.38 11.70 -0.31
N PRO A 478 5.01 12.82 0.11
CA PRO A 478 6.26 13.27 -0.48
C PRO A 478 7.36 12.25 -0.19
N VAL A 479 8.05 11.79 -1.23
CA VAL A 479 9.12 10.80 -1.08
C VAL A 479 10.45 11.47 -1.28
N ASP A 480 11.17 11.61 -0.19
CA ASP A 480 12.62 11.75 -0.18
C ASP A 480 13.22 10.36 0.00
N SER A 481 14.19 10.01 -0.83
CA SER A 481 14.86 8.70 -0.80
C SER A 481 15.52 8.42 0.55
N HIS A 482 16.12 9.43 1.16
CA HIS A 482 16.72 9.33 2.48
C HIS A 482 15.66 9.13 3.56
N ALA A 483 14.61 9.93 3.56
CA ALA A 483 13.50 9.81 4.51
C ALA A 483 12.76 8.46 4.37
N LEU A 484 12.56 7.96 3.15
CA LEU A 484 11.99 6.64 2.93
C LEU A 484 12.88 5.54 3.50
N PHE A 485 14.19 5.57 3.20
CA PHE A 485 15.13 4.57 3.71
C PHE A 485 15.19 4.60 5.24
N GLU A 486 15.29 5.78 5.87
CA GLU A 486 15.28 5.94 7.33
C GLU A 486 13.99 5.40 7.95
N ARG A 487 12.83 5.69 7.38
CA ARG A 487 11.54 5.15 7.84
C ARG A 487 11.49 3.62 7.75
N LEU A 488 11.95 3.03 6.64
CA LEU A 488 11.98 1.58 6.46
C LEU A 488 13.00 0.87 7.35
N THR A 489 13.94 1.60 7.94
CA THR A 489 14.98 1.06 8.82
C THR A 489 14.84 1.50 10.28
N SER A 490 13.81 2.29 10.63
CA SER A 490 13.53 2.70 12.00
C SER A 490 12.42 1.87 12.65
N SER A 491 12.56 1.56 13.93
CA SER A 491 11.49 0.89 14.70
C SER A 491 10.29 1.80 14.97
N GLU A 492 10.49 3.11 15.02
CA GLU A 492 9.43 4.11 15.23
C GLU A 492 8.42 4.13 14.08
N ALA A 493 8.88 3.90 12.85
CA ALA A 493 8.00 3.78 11.68
C ALA A 493 7.06 2.56 11.75
N ILE A 494 7.43 1.52 12.49
CA ILE A 494 6.63 0.32 12.67
C ILE A 494 5.64 0.47 13.82
N ASP A 495 6.02 1.13 14.91
CA ASP A 495 5.17 1.33 16.07
C ASP A 495 4.16 2.47 15.88
N GLY A 496 4.41 3.40 14.96
CA GLY A 496 3.46 4.45 14.55
C GLY A 496 3.20 5.51 15.63
N GLU A 497 4.15 5.75 16.55
CA GLU A 497 3.89 6.44 17.79
C GLU A 497 4.76 7.69 18.00
N GLY A 498 4.10 8.86 18.01
CA GLY A 498 4.62 10.06 18.63
C GLY A 498 4.06 10.24 20.06
N GLU A 499 4.81 10.80 20.98
CA GLU A 499 4.31 11.22 22.29
C GLU A 499 3.27 12.32 22.11
N GLU A 500 2.01 12.05 22.46
CA GLU A 500 0.93 13.03 22.42
C GLU A 500 0.07 12.96 23.69
N ASP A 501 -0.50 14.12 24.07
CA ASP A 501 -1.45 14.25 25.18
C ASP A 501 -2.67 13.33 24.95
N SER A 502 -2.74 12.27 25.71
CA SER A 502 -3.71 11.20 25.52
C SER A 502 -4.89 11.37 26.49
N GLU A 503 -6.11 11.16 25.97
CA GLU A 503 -7.31 11.04 26.78
C GLU A 503 -7.23 9.92 27.83
N LEU A 504 -6.43 8.88 27.58
CA LEU A 504 -6.20 7.78 28.51
C LEU A 504 -5.62 8.25 29.85
N ARG A 505 -4.80 9.31 29.84
CA ARG A 505 -4.30 9.91 31.07
C ARG A 505 -5.44 10.39 31.97
N TYR A 506 -6.42 11.08 31.38
CA TYR A 506 -7.57 11.59 32.10
C TYR A 506 -8.53 10.48 32.51
N LEU A 507 -8.73 9.47 31.68
CA LEU A 507 -9.57 8.31 32.01
C LEU A 507 -9.00 7.56 33.22
N LYS A 508 -7.69 7.32 33.27
CA LYS A 508 -7.06 6.65 34.41
C LYS A 508 -7.19 7.47 35.69
N VAL A 509 -6.99 8.79 35.60
CA VAL A 509 -7.22 9.68 36.76
C VAL A 509 -8.67 9.60 37.26
N ILE A 510 -9.63 9.55 36.33
CA ILE A 510 -11.06 9.40 36.67
C ILE A 510 -11.35 8.02 37.31
N GLU A 511 -10.75 6.94 36.80
CA GLU A 511 -10.87 5.60 37.37
C GLU A 511 -10.23 5.53 38.74
N ASP A 512 -9.03 6.07 38.92
CA ASP A 512 -8.36 6.14 40.22
C ASP A 512 -9.19 6.93 41.25
N ILE A 513 -9.80 8.05 40.82
CA ILE A 513 -10.71 8.83 41.69
C ILE A 513 -11.96 8.03 42.01
N ARG A 514 -12.55 7.32 41.04
CA ARG A 514 -13.74 6.49 41.28
C ARG A 514 -13.48 5.37 42.27
N GLU A 515 -12.29 4.78 42.26
CA GLU A 515 -11.91 3.67 43.15
C GLU A 515 -11.47 4.14 44.54
N ASN A 516 -10.81 5.29 44.64
CA ASN A 516 -10.18 5.77 45.86
C ASN A 516 -10.89 6.95 46.53
N ASP A 517 -11.75 7.69 45.80
CA ASP A 517 -12.51 8.84 46.33
C ASP A 517 -13.87 8.97 45.62
N SER A 518 -14.83 8.15 46.09
CA SER A 518 -16.18 8.08 45.51
C SER A 518 -16.92 9.41 45.61
N ASP A 519 -16.66 10.22 46.64
CA ASP A 519 -17.33 11.51 46.86
C ASP A 519 -16.86 12.52 45.80
N LEU A 520 -15.56 12.59 45.54
CA LEU A 520 -15.00 13.41 44.46
C LEU A 520 -15.50 12.95 43.07
N PHE A 521 -15.64 11.65 42.88
CA PHE A 521 -16.18 11.10 41.63
C PHE A 521 -17.62 11.57 41.36
N GLU A 522 -18.50 11.56 42.37
CA GLU A 522 -19.87 12.04 42.22
C GLU A 522 -19.93 13.56 41.97
N ILE A 523 -19.02 14.35 42.55
CA ILE A 523 -18.88 15.79 42.24
C ILE A 523 -18.47 16.00 40.77
N ILE A 524 -17.47 15.25 40.27
CA ILE A 524 -17.01 15.33 38.89
C ILE A 524 -18.12 14.98 37.90
N LYS A 525 -18.95 13.98 38.21
CA LYS A 525 -20.07 13.53 37.39
C LYS A 525 -21.18 14.58 37.25
N GLN A 526 -21.29 15.51 38.21
CA GLN A 526 -22.26 16.60 38.21
C GLN A 526 -21.76 17.86 37.51
N LEU A 527 -20.49 17.93 37.10
CA LEU A 527 -19.95 19.08 36.37
C LEU A 527 -20.67 19.25 35.02
N PRO A 528 -21.01 20.48 34.62
CA PRO A 528 -21.66 20.75 33.34
C PRO A 528 -20.77 20.30 32.18
N ARG A 529 -21.35 19.59 31.22
CA ARG A 529 -20.67 19.25 29.97
C ARG A 529 -20.42 20.55 29.21
N LYS A 530 -19.16 20.91 29.02
CA LYS A 530 -18.77 22.03 28.15
C LYS A 530 -18.98 21.70 26.68
#